data_9db3ac9ee5d6240df063726680fda78b
#
_entry.id   9db3ac9ee5d6240df063726680fda78b
#
_cell.length_a   1.000
_cell.length_b   1.000
_cell.length_c   1.000
_cell.angle_alpha   90.00
_cell.angle_beta   90.00
_cell.angle_gamma   90.00
#
_symmetry.space_group_name_H-M   'P 1'
#
loop_
_entity.id
_entity.type
_entity.pdbx_description
1 polymer ?
#
loop_
_entity_poly.entity_id
_entity_poly.type
_entity_poly.pdbx_seq_one_letter_code
_entity_poly.pdbx_strand_id
1 'polypeptide(L)'
;MNFQLTEEQLAVQQAARDFAQTELLPGVIDRDNQQKFPPELIKKMGALGFMGMMTDPKYNGGGMDTISYVLAMEEISKVDASAAVMMSVNNSLVCWGLERFGSEEQKEKYLKRLTTGEIIGAFCLSEPEAGSDATSQRTTAEDKGDYYLVNGTKNWITNGSTASVYMVITQTHPEKKT
;
A
#
# COMPACT_ATOMS: atom_id res chain seq x y z
N MET A 1 -17.56 27.44 4.52
CA MET A 1 -16.90 26.12 4.35
C MET A 1 -18.01 25.10 4.24
N ASN A 2 -18.07 24.29 3.18
CA ASN A 2 -19.10 23.23 3.02
C ASN A 2 -18.44 21.87 3.33
N PHE A 3 -18.99 21.12 4.27
CA PHE A 3 -18.53 19.78 4.66
C PHE A 3 -19.38 18.65 4.06
N GLN A 4 -20.28 18.98 3.15
CA GLN A 4 -21.08 17.96 2.46
C GLN A 4 -20.21 17.19 1.48
N LEU A 5 -20.36 15.88 1.48
CA LEU A 5 -19.71 15.01 0.51
C LEU A 5 -20.32 15.20 -0.87
N THR A 6 -19.50 15.04 -1.90
CA THR A 6 -19.97 15.04 -3.29
C THR A 6 -20.68 13.72 -3.62
N GLU A 7 -21.46 13.70 -4.70
CA GLU A 7 -22.12 12.47 -5.18
C GLU A 7 -21.09 11.35 -5.47
N GLU A 8 -19.94 11.72 -6.04
CA GLU A 8 -18.85 10.79 -6.33
C GLU A 8 -18.26 10.19 -5.02
N GLN A 9 -17.98 11.03 -4.02
CA GLN A 9 -17.48 10.59 -2.72
C GLN A 9 -18.49 9.66 -2.02
N LEU A 10 -19.78 9.97 -2.08
CA LEU A 10 -20.83 9.11 -1.55
C LEU A 10 -20.93 7.77 -2.29
N ALA A 11 -20.77 7.77 -3.62
CA ALA A 11 -20.76 6.55 -4.43
C ALA A 11 -19.57 5.64 -4.08
N VAL A 12 -18.37 6.22 -3.90
CA VAL A 12 -17.18 5.50 -3.46
C VAL A 12 -17.37 4.90 -2.07
N GLN A 13 -17.91 5.69 -1.12
CA GLN A 13 -18.22 5.21 0.22
C GLN A 13 -19.18 4.03 0.19
N GLN A 14 -20.26 4.13 -0.60
CA GLN A 14 -21.25 3.06 -0.72
C GLN A 14 -20.65 1.80 -1.33
N ALA A 15 -19.86 1.92 -2.40
CA ALA A 15 -19.19 0.79 -3.05
C ALA A 15 -18.24 0.07 -2.07
N ALA A 16 -17.49 0.82 -1.27
CA ALA A 16 -16.59 0.26 -0.26
C ALA A 16 -17.37 -0.46 0.87
N ARG A 17 -18.49 0.12 1.31
CA ARG A 17 -19.37 -0.49 2.29
C ARG A 17 -19.96 -1.80 1.78
N ASP A 18 -20.49 -1.80 0.56
CA ASP A 18 -21.10 -2.99 -0.04
C ASP A 18 -20.07 -4.10 -0.19
N PHE A 19 -18.87 -3.78 -0.69
CA PHE A 19 -17.77 -4.72 -0.79
C PHE A 19 -17.38 -5.28 0.60
N ALA A 20 -17.23 -4.44 1.59
CA ALA A 20 -16.85 -4.86 2.93
C ALA A 20 -17.88 -5.81 3.54
N GLN A 21 -19.18 -5.53 3.39
CA GLN A 21 -20.24 -6.34 3.93
C GLN A 21 -20.44 -7.66 3.18
N THR A 22 -20.29 -7.65 1.85
CA THR A 22 -20.57 -8.84 1.03
C THR A 22 -19.36 -9.75 0.84
N GLU A 23 -18.16 -9.20 0.75
CA GLU A 23 -16.95 -9.95 0.41
C GLU A 23 -15.99 -10.12 1.60
N LEU A 24 -15.88 -9.11 2.48
CA LEU A 24 -14.93 -9.17 3.59
C LEU A 24 -15.56 -9.73 4.87
N LEU A 25 -16.78 -9.33 5.22
CA LEU A 25 -17.45 -9.79 6.43
C LEU A 25 -17.56 -11.32 6.50
N PRO A 26 -17.93 -12.03 5.41
CA PRO A 26 -17.89 -13.48 5.43
C PRO A 26 -16.45 -13.99 5.61
N GLY A 27 -16.23 -14.75 6.67
CA GLY A 27 -14.94 -15.39 6.96
C GLY A 27 -13.88 -14.47 7.56
N VAL A 28 -14.17 -13.22 7.97
CA VAL A 28 -13.18 -12.32 8.58
C VAL A 28 -12.52 -12.92 9.83
N ILE A 29 -13.29 -13.57 10.71
CA ILE A 29 -12.78 -14.22 11.92
C ILE A 29 -11.87 -15.41 11.57
N ASP A 30 -12.23 -16.19 10.56
CA ASP A 30 -11.42 -17.33 10.12
C ASP A 30 -10.10 -16.84 9.50
N ARG A 31 -10.11 -15.77 8.70
CA ARG A 31 -8.90 -15.15 8.15
C ARG A 31 -7.98 -14.64 9.26
N ASP A 32 -8.53 -13.98 10.26
CA ASP A 32 -7.78 -13.46 11.41
C ASP A 32 -7.14 -14.61 12.19
N ASN A 33 -7.91 -15.62 12.55
CA ASN A 33 -7.43 -16.81 13.27
C ASN A 33 -6.33 -17.56 12.49
N GLN A 34 -6.45 -17.66 11.18
CA GLN A 34 -5.49 -18.33 10.31
C GLN A 34 -4.30 -17.45 9.93
N GLN A 35 -4.35 -16.14 10.24
CA GLN A 35 -3.35 -15.15 9.84
C GLN A 35 -3.09 -15.16 8.32
N LYS A 36 -4.17 -15.25 7.53
CA LYS A 36 -4.11 -15.33 6.06
C LYS A 36 -5.05 -14.34 5.42
N PHE A 37 -4.58 -13.74 4.33
CA PHE A 37 -5.41 -12.91 3.47
C PHE A 37 -5.45 -13.53 2.06
N PRO A 38 -6.64 -13.95 1.58
CA PRO A 38 -6.76 -14.64 0.31
C PRO A 38 -6.44 -13.74 -0.89
N PRO A 39 -5.59 -14.18 -1.84
CA PRO A 39 -5.27 -13.41 -3.03
C PRO A 39 -6.48 -13.00 -3.88
N GLU A 40 -7.57 -13.78 -3.82
CA GLU A 40 -8.82 -13.50 -4.54
C GLU A 40 -9.47 -12.20 -4.07
N LEU A 41 -9.40 -11.90 -2.77
CA LEU A 41 -9.93 -10.65 -2.23
C LEU A 41 -9.12 -9.45 -2.71
N ILE A 42 -7.80 -9.58 -2.84
CA ILE A 42 -6.92 -8.52 -3.39
C ILE A 42 -7.33 -8.21 -4.84
N LYS A 43 -7.55 -9.24 -5.65
CA LYS A 43 -8.01 -9.07 -7.03
C LYS A 43 -9.39 -8.40 -7.12
N LYS A 44 -10.32 -8.78 -6.24
CA LYS A 44 -11.63 -8.13 -6.16
C LYS A 44 -11.52 -6.66 -5.77
N MET A 45 -10.65 -6.34 -4.79
CA MET A 45 -10.35 -4.96 -4.41
C MET A 45 -9.74 -4.18 -5.57
N GLY A 46 -8.81 -4.78 -6.31
CA GLY A 46 -8.22 -4.21 -7.52
C GLY A 46 -9.24 -3.94 -8.62
N ALA A 47 -10.14 -4.88 -8.87
CA ALA A 47 -11.21 -4.74 -9.87
C ALA A 47 -12.18 -3.58 -9.56
N LEU A 48 -12.35 -3.24 -8.28
CA LEU A 48 -13.13 -2.08 -7.81
C LEU A 48 -12.30 -0.79 -7.71
N GLY A 49 -11.02 -0.84 -8.06
CA GLY A 49 -10.12 0.30 -8.02
C GLY A 49 -9.55 0.62 -6.62
N PHE A 50 -9.84 -0.18 -5.58
CA PHE A 50 -9.40 0.10 -4.21
C PHE A 50 -7.88 -0.07 -4.01
N MET A 51 -7.17 -0.73 -4.93
CA MET A 51 -5.74 -0.94 -4.82
C MET A 51 -4.89 0.22 -5.39
N GLY A 52 -5.51 1.18 -6.11
CA GLY A 52 -4.83 2.31 -6.71
C GLY A 52 -5.69 3.57 -6.75
N MET A 53 -6.44 3.86 -5.69
CA MET A 53 -7.47 4.91 -5.68
C MET A 53 -6.96 6.28 -6.08
N MET A 54 -5.81 6.70 -5.55
CA MET A 54 -5.26 8.04 -5.76
C MET A 54 -4.23 8.10 -6.90
N THR A 55 -3.83 6.96 -7.45
CA THR A 55 -2.85 6.88 -8.54
C THR A 55 -3.43 7.36 -9.85
N ASP A 56 -2.60 7.99 -10.68
CA ASP A 56 -2.99 8.53 -12.00
C ASP A 56 -3.62 7.44 -12.88
N PRO A 57 -4.75 7.73 -13.54
CA PRO A 57 -5.40 6.82 -14.50
C PRO A 57 -4.48 6.29 -15.61
N LYS A 58 -3.43 7.03 -15.97
CA LYS A 58 -2.36 6.56 -16.89
C LYS A 58 -1.79 5.20 -16.47
N TYR A 59 -1.76 4.94 -15.16
CA TYR A 59 -1.24 3.70 -14.58
C TYR A 59 -2.37 2.79 -14.03
N ASN A 60 -3.55 2.85 -14.62
CA ASN A 60 -4.76 2.13 -14.19
C ASN A 60 -5.23 2.50 -12.77
N GLY A 61 -4.82 3.65 -12.26
CA GLY A 61 -5.30 4.18 -10.99
C GLY A 61 -6.66 4.85 -11.10
N GLY A 62 -7.30 5.11 -9.97
CA GLY A 62 -8.61 5.76 -9.91
C GLY A 62 -8.57 7.28 -10.09
N GLY A 63 -7.42 7.93 -9.86
CA GLY A 63 -7.29 9.39 -9.87
C GLY A 63 -8.20 10.10 -8.86
N MET A 64 -8.64 9.38 -7.82
CA MET A 64 -9.59 9.87 -6.82
C MET A 64 -8.91 10.81 -5.83
N ASP A 65 -9.72 11.65 -5.20
CA ASP A 65 -9.25 12.53 -4.15
C ASP A 65 -9.00 11.79 -2.81
N THR A 66 -8.29 12.45 -1.90
CA THR A 66 -7.96 11.88 -0.59
C THR A 66 -9.20 11.63 0.26
N ILE A 67 -10.28 12.39 0.11
CA ILE A 67 -11.52 12.21 0.87
C ILE A 67 -12.18 10.89 0.44
N SER A 68 -12.30 10.63 -0.86
CA SER A 68 -12.80 9.36 -1.40
C SER A 68 -11.99 8.17 -0.87
N TYR A 69 -10.66 8.29 -0.85
CA TYR A 69 -9.80 7.26 -0.29
C TYR A 69 -10.05 7.00 1.20
N VAL A 70 -10.16 8.07 2.01
CA VAL A 70 -10.42 7.94 3.47
C VAL A 70 -11.80 7.33 3.74
N LEU A 71 -12.82 7.70 2.97
CA LEU A 71 -14.16 7.12 3.10
C LEU A 71 -14.17 5.62 2.80
N ALA A 72 -13.45 5.19 1.76
CA ALA A 72 -13.31 3.77 1.45
C ALA A 72 -12.54 3.03 2.56
N MET A 73 -11.44 3.62 3.05
CA MET A 73 -10.66 3.08 4.17
C MET A 73 -11.51 2.90 5.43
N GLU A 74 -12.35 3.87 5.75
CA GLU A 74 -13.26 3.81 6.90
C GLU A 74 -14.23 2.64 6.79
N GLU A 75 -14.91 2.49 5.66
CA GLU A 75 -15.90 1.42 5.48
C GLU A 75 -15.26 0.02 5.48
N ILE A 76 -14.10 -0.14 4.87
CA ILE A 76 -13.37 -1.41 4.87
C ILE A 76 -12.84 -1.72 6.27
N SER A 77 -12.28 -0.72 6.98
CA SER A 77 -11.74 -0.91 8.34
C SER A 77 -12.79 -1.31 9.37
N LYS A 78 -14.04 -0.87 9.22
CA LYS A 78 -15.15 -1.26 10.11
C LYS A 78 -15.41 -2.77 10.09
N VAL A 79 -15.01 -3.45 9.02
CA VAL A 79 -15.26 -4.88 8.81
C VAL A 79 -13.99 -5.70 8.94
N ASP A 80 -12.92 -5.30 8.25
CA ASP A 80 -11.65 -6.02 8.21
C ASP A 80 -10.48 -5.03 8.22
N ALA A 81 -9.92 -4.80 9.40
CA ALA A 81 -8.80 -3.88 9.59
C ALA A 81 -7.53 -4.35 8.86
N SER A 82 -7.33 -5.67 8.72
CA SER A 82 -6.18 -6.23 8.00
C SER A 82 -6.25 -5.92 6.50
N ALA A 83 -7.45 -6.06 5.91
CA ALA A 83 -7.69 -5.68 4.52
C ALA A 83 -7.45 -4.18 4.30
N ALA A 84 -7.94 -3.34 5.23
CA ALA A 84 -7.75 -1.89 5.16
C ALA A 84 -6.26 -1.51 5.25
N VAL A 85 -5.50 -2.09 6.17
CA VAL A 85 -4.06 -1.80 6.31
C VAL A 85 -3.28 -2.26 5.08
N MET A 86 -3.59 -3.44 4.53
CA MET A 86 -3.00 -3.91 3.27
C MET A 86 -3.27 -2.94 2.12
N MET A 87 -4.52 -2.51 1.96
CA MET A 87 -4.92 -1.51 0.97
C MET A 87 -4.20 -0.17 1.18
N SER A 88 -4.08 0.27 2.44
CA SER A 88 -3.43 1.52 2.79
C SER A 88 -1.96 1.53 2.40
N VAL A 89 -1.20 0.50 2.78
CA VAL A 89 0.23 0.40 2.44
C VAL A 89 0.43 0.39 0.92
N ASN A 90 -0.41 -0.35 0.19
CA ASN A 90 -0.31 -0.39 -1.27
C ASN A 90 -0.56 0.98 -1.92
N ASN A 91 -1.61 1.70 -1.51
CA ASN A 91 -1.98 3.00 -2.07
C ASN A 91 -1.03 4.13 -1.62
N SER A 92 -0.98 4.38 -0.30
CA SER A 92 -0.42 5.61 0.25
C SER A 92 1.09 5.58 0.43
N LEU A 93 1.71 4.40 0.46
CA LEU A 93 3.15 4.25 0.62
C LEU A 93 3.82 3.75 -0.67
N VAL A 94 3.35 2.62 -1.22
CA VAL A 94 4.02 2.00 -2.36
C VAL A 94 3.65 2.68 -3.68
N CYS A 95 2.36 2.74 -4.03
CA CYS A 95 1.93 3.39 -5.28
C CYS A 95 2.30 4.88 -5.29
N TRP A 96 1.99 5.59 -4.20
CA TRP A 96 2.34 7.01 -4.08
C TRP A 96 3.85 7.25 -4.19
N GLY A 97 4.65 6.46 -3.45
CA GLY A 97 6.11 6.62 -3.48
C GLY A 97 6.69 6.32 -4.86
N LEU A 98 6.20 5.27 -5.51
CA LEU A 98 6.64 4.90 -6.85
C LEU A 98 6.22 5.96 -7.89
N GLU A 99 4.99 6.46 -7.80
CA GLU A 99 4.47 7.52 -8.68
C GLU A 99 5.28 8.82 -8.52
N ARG A 100 5.64 9.17 -7.29
CA ARG A 100 6.35 10.41 -6.98
C ARG A 100 7.83 10.37 -7.31
N PHE A 101 8.50 9.25 -7.08
CA PHE A 101 9.96 9.13 -7.10
C PHE A 101 10.51 8.10 -8.10
N GLY A 102 9.68 7.21 -8.62
CA GLY A 102 10.09 6.21 -9.59
C GLY A 102 10.41 6.79 -10.96
N SER A 103 11.27 6.11 -11.72
CA SER A 103 11.45 6.38 -13.15
C SER A 103 10.19 5.99 -13.94
N GLU A 104 10.03 6.53 -15.15
CA GLU A 104 8.89 6.15 -16.00
C GLU A 104 8.89 4.63 -16.28
N GLU A 105 10.05 4.03 -16.46
CA GLU A 105 10.18 2.58 -16.65
C GLU A 105 9.67 1.80 -15.42
N GLN A 106 10.06 2.24 -14.22
CA GLN A 106 9.58 1.63 -12.96
C GLN A 106 8.07 1.79 -12.79
N LYS A 107 7.53 2.97 -13.10
CA LYS A 107 6.09 3.24 -13.04
C LYS A 107 5.32 2.34 -14.00
N GLU A 108 5.73 2.28 -15.26
CA GLU A 108 5.10 1.41 -16.27
C GLU A 108 5.16 -0.07 -15.87
N LYS A 109 6.28 -0.50 -15.32
CA LYS A 109 6.50 -1.89 -14.92
C LYS A 109 5.68 -2.33 -13.71
N TYR A 110 5.52 -1.45 -12.72
CA TYR A 110 4.98 -1.85 -11.42
C TYR A 110 3.62 -1.21 -11.09
N LEU A 111 3.39 0.09 -11.37
CA LEU A 111 2.16 0.75 -10.94
C LEU A 111 0.91 0.11 -11.53
N LYS A 112 0.90 -0.20 -12.82
CA LYS A 112 -0.26 -0.81 -13.49
C LYS A 112 -0.69 -2.14 -12.86
N ARG A 113 0.26 -2.87 -12.33
CA ARG A 113 0.03 -4.16 -11.69
C ARG A 113 -0.36 -4.01 -10.22
N LEU A 114 0.20 -3.01 -9.52
CA LEU A 114 -0.13 -2.69 -8.14
C LEU A 114 -1.55 -2.14 -8.02
N THR A 115 -1.95 -1.22 -8.92
CA THR A 115 -3.27 -0.59 -8.91
C THR A 115 -4.41 -1.55 -9.22
N THR A 116 -4.15 -2.59 -10.02
CA THR A 116 -5.13 -3.64 -10.36
C THR A 116 -5.17 -4.78 -9.34
N GLY A 117 -4.28 -4.78 -8.34
CA GLY A 117 -4.19 -5.88 -7.38
C GLY A 117 -3.63 -7.18 -7.97
N GLU A 118 -3.03 -7.14 -9.15
CA GLU A 118 -2.28 -8.28 -9.71
C GLU A 118 -1.08 -8.65 -8.83
N ILE A 119 -0.41 -7.62 -8.31
CA ILE A 119 0.63 -7.71 -7.29
C ILE A 119 0.35 -6.73 -6.17
N ILE A 120 0.94 -6.96 -5.02
CA ILE A 120 0.90 -6.01 -3.89
C ILE A 120 2.31 -5.59 -3.50
N GLY A 121 2.40 -4.42 -2.89
CA GLY A 121 3.64 -3.86 -2.41
C GLY A 121 3.79 -3.87 -0.91
N ALA A 122 5.04 -3.82 -0.45
CA ALA A 122 5.42 -3.61 0.94
C ALA A 122 6.34 -2.40 1.08
N PHE A 123 6.16 -1.63 2.15
CA PHE A 123 7.00 -0.48 2.49
C PHE A 123 7.86 -0.82 3.71
N CYS A 124 9.17 -0.90 3.50
CA CYS A 124 10.12 -1.40 4.47
C CYS A 124 10.92 -0.24 5.08
N LEU A 125 10.38 0.37 6.14
CA LEU A 125 11.01 1.50 6.85
C LEU A 125 11.56 1.06 8.20
N SER A 126 10.68 0.57 9.10
CA SER A 126 10.99 0.31 10.51
C SER A 126 12.08 -0.75 10.70
N GLU A 127 12.91 -0.55 11.70
CA GLU A 127 13.97 -1.46 12.13
C GLU A 127 13.84 -1.75 13.62
N PRO A 128 14.54 -2.79 14.17
CA PRO A 128 14.49 -3.10 15.60
C PRO A 128 14.80 -1.88 16.48
N GLU A 129 15.69 -1.02 16.04
CA GLU A 129 16.18 0.15 16.80
C GLU A 129 15.74 1.50 16.20
N ALA A 130 14.95 1.49 15.12
CA ALA A 130 14.48 2.68 14.42
C ALA A 130 12.98 2.57 14.10
N GLY A 131 12.16 3.02 15.04
CA GLY A 131 10.70 3.14 14.90
C GLY A 131 10.30 4.58 14.64
N SER A 132 9.89 5.31 15.69
CA SER A 132 9.50 6.73 15.59
C SER A 132 10.65 7.62 15.12
N ASP A 133 11.86 7.31 15.50
CA ASP A 133 13.08 7.93 14.94
C ASP A 133 13.54 7.12 13.71
N ALA A 134 12.88 7.31 12.59
CA ALA A 134 13.19 6.62 11.34
C ALA A 134 14.55 7.05 10.76
N THR A 135 15.10 8.19 11.19
CA THR A 135 16.43 8.66 10.74
C THR A 135 17.57 7.86 11.36
N SER A 136 17.32 7.18 12.46
CA SER A 136 18.28 6.29 13.13
C SER A 136 18.40 4.91 12.50
N GLN A 137 17.80 4.68 11.32
CA GLN A 137 17.89 3.41 10.60
C GLN A 137 19.35 3.03 10.28
N ARG A 138 19.61 1.71 10.23
CA ARG A 138 20.95 1.15 10.03
C ARG A 138 21.08 0.30 8.77
N THR A 139 19.97 -0.05 8.13
CA THR A 139 20.01 -0.79 6.86
C THR A 139 20.75 0.04 5.81
N THR A 140 21.78 -0.55 5.23
CA THR A 140 22.65 0.09 4.23
C THR A 140 22.40 -0.46 2.84
N ALA A 141 22.66 0.34 1.82
CA ALA A 141 22.72 -0.08 0.43
C ALA A 141 24.04 0.40 -0.19
N GLU A 142 24.92 -0.52 -0.49
CA GLU A 142 26.21 -0.26 -1.14
C GLU A 142 26.04 -0.35 -2.65
N ASP A 143 26.41 0.70 -3.36
CA ASP A 143 26.40 0.72 -4.83
C ASP A 143 27.52 -0.18 -5.39
N LYS A 144 27.16 -1.15 -6.22
CA LYS A 144 28.06 -2.07 -6.92
C LYS A 144 28.06 -1.84 -8.44
N GLY A 145 27.49 -0.73 -8.90
CA GLY A 145 27.37 -0.37 -10.32
C GLY A 145 26.06 -0.89 -10.92
N ASP A 146 25.95 -2.17 -11.16
CA ASP A 146 24.77 -2.79 -11.78
C ASP A 146 23.66 -3.14 -10.77
N TYR A 147 23.97 -3.13 -9.47
CA TYR A 147 23.02 -3.44 -8.39
C TYR A 147 23.46 -2.79 -7.08
N TYR A 148 22.54 -2.75 -6.12
CA TYR A 148 22.84 -2.39 -4.74
C TYR A 148 22.90 -3.61 -3.85
N LEU A 149 23.97 -3.71 -3.03
CA LEU A 149 24.05 -4.72 -1.98
C LEU A 149 23.42 -4.16 -0.70
N VAL A 150 22.25 -4.70 -0.33
CA VAL A 150 21.48 -4.26 0.83
C VAL A 150 21.75 -5.16 2.02
N ASN A 151 22.13 -4.56 3.18
CA ASN A 151 22.36 -5.26 4.43
C ASN A 151 21.61 -4.57 5.58
N GLY A 152 20.83 -5.34 6.33
CA GLY A 152 20.04 -4.84 7.46
C GLY A 152 18.85 -5.72 7.77
N THR A 153 18.03 -5.25 8.71
CA THR A 153 16.79 -5.92 9.13
C THR A 153 15.68 -4.91 9.21
N LYS A 154 14.53 -5.23 8.60
CA LYS A 154 13.31 -4.43 8.68
C LYS A 154 12.24 -5.19 9.46
N ASN A 155 11.49 -4.50 10.33
CA ASN A 155 10.49 -5.08 11.21
C ASN A 155 9.09 -4.52 10.90
N TRP A 156 8.08 -5.29 11.25
CA TRP A 156 6.66 -4.87 11.19
C TRP A 156 6.22 -4.48 9.79
N ILE A 157 6.67 -5.23 8.79
CA ILE A 157 6.40 -4.90 7.39
C ILE A 157 5.07 -5.50 6.95
N THR A 158 4.06 -4.64 6.82
CA THR A 158 2.77 -5.01 6.23
C THR A 158 2.99 -5.58 4.84
N ASN A 159 2.33 -6.69 4.51
CA ASN A 159 2.50 -7.45 3.29
C ASN A 159 3.89 -8.12 3.12
N GLY A 160 4.75 -8.11 4.14
CA GLY A 160 6.14 -8.54 4.03
C GLY A 160 6.35 -9.98 3.57
N SER A 161 5.38 -10.89 3.81
CA SER A 161 5.45 -12.29 3.36
C SER A 161 4.79 -12.55 2.01
N THR A 162 4.02 -11.60 1.48
CA THR A 162 3.15 -11.80 0.29
C THR A 162 3.40 -10.78 -0.82
N ALA A 163 4.11 -9.70 -0.53
CA ALA A 163 4.42 -8.67 -1.51
C ALA A 163 5.31 -9.19 -2.64
N SER A 164 5.08 -8.67 -3.85
CA SER A 164 5.93 -8.89 -5.01
C SER A 164 6.90 -7.73 -5.26
N VAL A 165 6.64 -6.58 -4.66
CA VAL A 165 7.47 -5.36 -4.74
C VAL A 165 7.72 -4.84 -3.35
N TYR A 166 8.99 -4.58 -3.04
CA TYR A 166 9.40 -4.01 -1.76
C TYR A 166 10.04 -2.65 -1.98
N MET A 167 9.49 -1.62 -1.39
CA MET A 167 10.12 -0.30 -1.30
C MET A 167 10.93 -0.26 0.00
N VAL A 168 12.24 -0.39 -0.12
CA VAL A 168 13.14 -0.49 1.04
C VAL A 168 13.87 0.83 1.25
N ILE A 169 13.67 1.45 2.42
CA ILE A 169 14.39 2.66 2.79
C ILE A 169 15.74 2.27 3.41
N THR A 170 16.82 2.81 2.85
CA THR A 170 18.20 2.44 3.23
C THR A 170 19.10 3.68 3.31
N GLN A 171 20.24 3.54 3.99
CA GLN A 171 21.32 4.52 3.95
C GLN A 171 22.31 4.16 2.84
N THR A 172 22.49 5.07 1.89
CA THR A 172 23.51 4.92 0.82
C THR A 172 24.84 5.54 1.20
N HIS A 173 24.85 6.44 2.19
CA HIS A 173 26.04 7.14 2.69
C HIS A 173 26.04 7.18 4.23
N PRO A 174 26.27 6.05 4.90
CA PRO A 174 26.18 5.95 6.37
C PRO A 174 27.20 6.84 7.11
N GLU A 175 28.25 7.28 6.41
CA GLU A 175 29.26 8.21 6.94
C GLU A 175 28.76 9.66 7.03
N LYS A 176 27.71 10.02 6.28
CA LYS A 176 27.09 11.34 6.31
C LYS A 176 25.96 11.35 7.32
N LYS A 177 26.29 11.53 8.60
CA LYS A 177 25.25 11.83 9.61
C LYS A 177 24.68 13.22 9.34
N THR A 178 23.41 13.25 8.92
CA THR A 178 22.63 14.50 8.83
C THR A 178 22.08 14.89 10.19
#